data_8b0899f1a940c75e165c16d653e55056
#
_entry.id   8b0899f1a940c75e165c16d653e55056
#
_cell.length_a   1.000
_cell.length_b   1.000
_cell.length_c   1.000
_cell.angle_alpha   90.00
_cell.angle_beta   90.00
_cell.angle_gamma   90.00
#
_symmetry.space_group_name_H-M   'P 1'
#
loop_
_entity.id
_entity.type
_entity.pdbx_description
1 polymer ?
#
loop_
_entity_poly.entity_id
_entity_poly.type
_entity_poly.pdbx_seq_one_letter_code
_entity_poly.pdbx_strand_id
1 'polypeptide(L)'
;ASSAASDVYKRQVEGTVEAINMWYTELHSYDNKAIFYPNGQITSKKVTNYTTLGIRRVDMVYTISYNTDFRKAMEVLKSITDAHELILKEPEPKIRITELAESAVRITCYPWVKAEDYWTVYFDLNEAVKEQFDRNGIEIPYNQLDVHLKKDNQDAATKK
;
A
#
# COMPACT_ATOMS: atom_id res chain seq x y z
N ALA A 1 26.79 15.32 -13.17
CA ALA A 1 27.07 14.00 -12.54
C ALA A 1 25.93 13.44 -11.67
N SER A 2 24.76 14.09 -11.68
CA SER A 2 23.61 13.69 -10.83
C SER A 2 22.54 12.83 -11.54
N SER A 3 22.64 12.63 -12.84
CA SER A 3 21.64 11.89 -13.63
C SER A 3 21.85 10.38 -13.67
N ALA A 4 23.09 9.91 -13.56
CA ALA A 4 23.41 8.49 -13.72
C ALA A 4 23.06 7.63 -12.48
N ALA A 5 23.04 8.21 -11.29
CA ALA A 5 22.71 7.47 -10.06
C ALA A 5 21.20 7.24 -9.86
N SER A 6 20.36 8.10 -10.45
CA SER A 6 18.90 7.99 -10.41
C SER A 6 18.35 6.90 -11.35
N ASP A 7 19.03 6.63 -12.45
CA ASP A 7 18.60 5.63 -13.43
C ASP A 7 18.94 4.19 -13.04
N VAL A 8 19.90 3.98 -12.16
CA VAL A 8 20.28 2.64 -11.65
C VAL A 8 19.24 2.09 -10.68
N TYR A 9 18.49 2.96 -9.97
CA TYR A 9 17.47 2.54 -9.01
C TYR A 9 16.11 2.18 -9.65
N LYS A 10 15.88 2.57 -10.90
CA LYS A 10 14.60 2.37 -11.63
C LYS A 10 14.50 1.06 -12.43
N ARG A 11 15.51 0.19 -12.41
CA ARG A 11 15.50 -1.07 -13.17
C ARG A 11 15.41 -2.29 -12.25
N GLN A 12 14.38 -2.35 -11.43
CA GLN A 12 13.93 -3.64 -10.91
C GLN A 12 13.14 -4.33 -12.03
N VAL A 13 13.67 -5.46 -12.48
CA VAL A 13 12.96 -6.33 -13.43
C VAL A 13 12.11 -7.28 -12.59
N GLU A 14 10.80 -7.21 -12.76
CA GLU A 14 9.84 -8.10 -12.14
C GLU A 14 9.19 -8.97 -13.20
N GLY A 15 9.03 -10.25 -12.90
CA GLY A 15 8.40 -11.19 -13.81
C GLY A 15 8.44 -12.62 -13.28
N THR A 16 7.75 -13.49 -14.00
CA THR A 16 7.76 -14.94 -13.74
C THR A 16 8.90 -15.58 -14.55
N VAL A 17 9.69 -16.42 -13.89
CA VAL A 17 10.74 -17.18 -14.58
C VAL A 17 10.10 -18.23 -15.49
N GLU A 18 10.36 -18.13 -16.78
CA GLU A 18 9.87 -19.07 -17.80
C GLU A 18 10.91 -20.16 -18.09
N ALA A 19 12.15 -19.74 -18.30
CA ALA A 19 13.25 -20.66 -18.60
C ALA A 19 14.58 -20.13 -18.07
N ILE A 20 15.47 -21.06 -17.70
CA ILE A 20 16.85 -20.78 -17.31
C ILE A 20 17.76 -21.48 -18.30
N ASN A 21 18.53 -20.70 -19.07
CA ASN A 21 19.51 -21.19 -20.01
C ASN A 21 20.94 -20.98 -19.45
N MET A 22 21.93 -21.44 -20.18
CA MET A 22 23.34 -21.35 -19.73
C MET A 22 23.80 -19.88 -19.56
N TRP A 23 23.33 -18.96 -20.38
CA TRP A 23 23.80 -17.59 -20.45
C TRP A 23 22.80 -16.57 -19.90
N TYR A 24 21.52 -16.86 -19.98
CA TYR A 24 20.46 -15.96 -19.57
C TYR A 24 19.27 -16.71 -18.93
N THR A 25 18.52 -15.96 -18.14
CA THR A 25 17.22 -16.35 -17.61
C THR A 25 16.14 -15.58 -18.36
N GLU A 26 15.14 -16.27 -18.86
CA GLU A 26 13.98 -15.70 -19.50
C GLU A 26 12.88 -15.48 -18.47
N LEU A 27 12.39 -14.23 -18.42
CA LEU A 27 11.31 -13.79 -17.54
C LEU A 27 10.14 -13.30 -18.37
N HIS A 28 8.93 -13.62 -17.96
CA HIS A 28 7.70 -12.98 -18.45
C HIS A 28 7.26 -11.89 -17.49
N SER A 29 7.16 -10.66 -17.97
CA SER A 29 6.59 -9.55 -17.23
C SER A 29 5.07 -9.62 -17.18
N TYR A 30 4.45 -8.89 -16.24
CA TYR A 30 2.98 -8.85 -16.08
C TYR A 30 2.26 -8.25 -17.31
N ASP A 31 2.94 -7.46 -18.13
CA ASP A 31 2.44 -6.88 -19.38
C ASP A 31 2.82 -7.72 -20.63
N ASN A 32 3.11 -9.00 -20.42
CA ASN A 32 3.37 -10.01 -21.45
C ASN A 32 4.61 -9.72 -22.33
N LYS A 33 5.67 -9.18 -21.74
CA LYS A 33 6.97 -9.01 -22.42
C LYS A 33 7.92 -10.12 -22.01
N ALA A 34 8.63 -10.70 -22.98
CA ALA A 34 9.76 -11.59 -22.71
C ALA A 34 11.00 -10.74 -22.40
N ILE A 35 11.62 -10.99 -21.25
CA ILE A 35 12.83 -10.29 -20.80
C ILE A 35 13.93 -11.32 -20.64
N PHE A 36 15.01 -11.13 -21.40
CA PHE A 36 16.20 -11.97 -21.33
C PHE A 36 17.24 -11.31 -20.42
N TYR A 37 17.48 -11.89 -19.26
CA TYR A 37 18.35 -11.32 -18.25
C TYR A 37 19.64 -12.15 -18.12
N PRO A 38 20.86 -11.58 -18.37
CA PRO A 38 22.10 -12.31 -18.26
C PRO A 38 22.30 -12.91 -16.86
N ASN A 39 22.63 -14.20 -16.76
CA ASN A 39 22.75 -14.91 -15.49
C ASN A 39 23.81 -14.26 -14.56
N GLY A 40 24.91 -13.76 -15.11
CA GLY A 40 25.94 -13.06 -14.33
C GLY A 40 25.43 -11.79 -13.63
N GLN A 41 24.41 -11.13 -14.17
CA GLN A 41 23.80 -9.97 -13.53
C GLN A 41 22.78 -10.36 -12.43
N ILE A 42 22.12 -11.51 -12.56
CA ILE A 42 21.22 -12.02 -11.54
C ILE A 42 22.03 -12.45 -10.30
N THR A 43 23.09 -13.21 -10.49
CA THR A 43 23.91 -13.74 -9.38
C THR A 43 24.67 -12.66 -8.60
N SER A 44 24.89 -11.49 -9.20
CA SER A 44 25.56 -10.36 -8.53
C SER A 44 24.62 -9.42 -7.77
N LYS A 45 23.30 -9.62 -7.85
CA LYS A 45 22.29 -8.74 -7.23
C LYS A 45 21.42 -9.51 -6.25
N LYS A 46 20.79 -8.76 -5.32
CA LYS A 46 19.75 -9.31 -4.46
C LYS A 46 18.55 -9.72 -5.30
N VAL A 47 18.18 -10.98 -5.23
CA VAL A 47 16.94 -11.52 -5.84
C VAL A 47 15.92 -11.73 -4.76
N THR A 48 14.70 -11.23 -4.98
CA THR A 48 13.55 -11.48 -4.11
C THR A 48 12.58 -12.42 -4.83
N ASN A 49 12.40 -13.63 -4.27
CA ASN A 49 11.44 -14.60 -4.79
C ASN A 49 10.18 -14.57 -3.93
N TYR A 50 9.06 -14.21 -4.54
CA TYR A 50 7.77 -14.07 -3.86
C TYR A 50 6.96 -15.36 -3.78
N THR A 51 7.32 -16.39 -4.53
CA THR A 51 6.54 -17.64 -4.64
C THR A 51 7.11 -18.80 -3.84
N THR A 52 8.40 -18.79 -3.53
CA THR A 52 9.10 -19.91 -2.86
C THR A 52 8.47 -20.30 -1.52
N LEU A 53 7.97 -19.35 -0.75
CA LEU A 53 7.38 -19.61 0.56
C LEU A 53 5.88 -19.93 0.51
N GLY A 54 5.27 -19.88 -0.67
CA GLY A 54 3.87 -20.24 -0.91
C GLY A 54 2.83 -19.27 -0.37
N ILE A 55 3.12 -18.58 0.73
CA ILE A 55 2.24 -17.55 1.31
C ILE A 55 2.94 -16.19 1.33
N ARG A 56 2.14 -15.13 1.27
CA ARG A 56 2.61 -13.75 1.22
C ARG A 56 1.73 -12.84 2.05
N ARG A 57 2.33 -11.88 2.75
CA ARG A 57 1.60 -10.84 3.46
C ARG A 57 1.24 -9.70 2.51
N VAL A 58 -0.02 -9.27 2.55
CA VAL A 58 -0.49 -8.08 1.83
C VAL A 58 -0.41 -6.90 2.80
N ASP A 59 0.42 -5.92 2.48
CA ASP A 59 0.64 -4.77 3.34
C ASP A 59 -0.26 -3.61 2.90
N MET A 60 -1.38 -3.42 3.64
CA MET A 60 -2.35 -2.36 3.40
C MET A 60 -2.27 -1.30 4.48
N VAL A 61 -2.44 -0.04 4.08
CA VAL A 61 -2.52 1.10 4.99
C VAL A 61 -3.74 1.93 4.62
N TYR A 62 -4.64 2.10 5.58
CA TYR A 62 -5.84 2.91 5.44
C TYR A 62 -5.77 4.13 6.35
N THR A 63 -6.38 5.21 5.94
CA THR A 63 -6.43 6.47 6.71
C THR A 63 -7.85 6.78 7.12
N ILE A 64 -8.00 7.24 8.35
CA ILE A 64 -9.28 7.73 8.88
C ILE A 64 -9.12 9.11 9.50
N SER A 65 -10.21 9.88 9.56
CA SER A 65 -10.26 11.16 10.25
C SER A 65 -10.00 11.01 11.74
N TYR A 66 -9.34 11.99 12.38
CA TYR A 66 -9.18 12.06 13.84
C TYR A 66 -10.53 12.09 14.59
N ASN A 67 -11.60 12.53 13.92
CA ASN A 67 -12.95 12.57 14.46
C ASN A 67 -13.68 11.22 14.37
N THR A 68 -13.11 10.24 13.68
CA THR A 68 -13.70 8.91 13.53
C THR A 68 -13.27 7.99 14.67
N ASP A 69 -14.20 7.20 15.20
CA ASP A 69 -13.86 6.15 16.16
C ASP A 69 -13.02 5.07 15.47
N PHE A 70 -11.74 5.03 15.83
CA PHE A 70 -10.80 4.07 15.27
C PHE A 70 -11.13 2.61 15.60
N ARG A 71 -11.81 2.35 16.74
CA ARG A 71 -12.22 0.98 17.11
C ARG A 71 -13.25 0.46 16.13
N LYS A 72 -14.23 1.29 15.79
CA LYS A 72 -15.21 0.98 14.75
C LYS A 72 -14.54 0.70 13.40
N ALA A 73 -13.56 1.51 13.01
CA ALA A 73 -12.81 1.29 11.77
C ALA A 73 -12.05 -0.05 11.79
N MET A 74 -11.41 -0.38 12.92
CA MET A 74 -10.70 -1.66 13.06
C MET A 74 -11.65 -2.87 13.04
N GLU A 75 -12.85 -2.76 13.63
CA GLU A 75 -13.87 -3.80 13.57
C GLU A 75 -14.38 -4.03 12.15
N VAL A 76 -14.60 -2.95 11.39
CA VAL A 76 -14.97 -3.03 9.96
C VAL A 76 -13.86 -3.70 9.15
N LEU A 77 -12.61 -3.30 9.33
CA LEU A 77 -11.47 -3.95 8.67
C LEU A 77 -11.38 -5.44 9.03
N LYS A 78 -11.60 -5.78 10.30
CA LYS A 78 -11.62 -7.17 10.73
C LYS A 78 -12.75 -7.95 10.07
N SER A 79 -13.95 -7.40 10.00
CA SER A 79 -15.09 -8.07 9.35
C SER A 79 -14.84 -8.32 7.87
N ILE A 80 -14.19 -7.37 7.16
CA ILE A 80 -13.82 -7.52 5.75
C ILE A 80 -12.81 -8.66 5.59
N THR A 81 -11.75 -8.67 6.40
CA THR A 81 -10.72 -9.73 6.32
C THR A 81 -11.24 -11.10 6.70
N ASP A 82 -12.14 -11.18 7.69
CA ASP A 82 -12.75 -12.44 8.11
C ASP A 82 -13.72 -13.03 7.07
N ALA A 83 -14.38 -12.17 6.30
CA ALA A 83 -15.33 -12.57 5.25
C ALA A 83 -14.67 -12.95 3.92
N HIS A 84 -13.41 -12.55 3.69
CA HIS A 84 -12.73 -12.78 2.43
C HIS A 84 -12.16 -14.21 2.34
N GLU A 85 -12.63 -15.00 1.37
CA GLU A 85 -12.30 -16.44 1.24
C GLU A 85 -10.82 -16.73 0.99
N LEU A 86 -10.12 -15.83 0.29
CA LEU A 86 -8.70 -16.00 -0.07
C LEU A 86 -7.74 -15.56 1.04
N ILE A 87 -8.23 -14.93 2.10
CA ILE A 87 -7.42 -14.54 3.25
C ILE A 87 -7.27 -15.72 4.19
N LEU A 88 -6.02 -16.04 4.52
CA LEU A 88 -5.71 -17.12 5.44
C LEU A 88 -6.14 -16.76 6.87
N LYS A 89 -6.68 -17.75 7.59
CA LYS A 89 -7.03 -17.58 9.02
C LYS A 89 -5.79 -17.58 9.90
N GLU A 90 -4.75 -18.27 9.49
CA GLU A 90 -3.45 -18.31 10.14
C GLU A 90 -2.33 -18.10 9.10
N PRO A 91 -1.40 -17.18 9.35
CA PRO A 91 -1.36 -16.24 10.50
C PRO A 91 -2.52 -15.23 10.48
N GLU A 92 -3.05 -14.89 11.67
CA GLU A 92 -4.16 -13.95 11.80
C GLU A 92 -3.79 -12.57 11.21
N PRO A 93 -4.70 -11.91 10.47
CA PRO A 93 -4.50 -10.56 9.97
C PRO A 93 -4.20 -9.56 11.09
N LYS A 94 -3.10 -8.81 10.94
CA LYS A 94 -2.72 -7.80 11.93
C LYS A 94 -3.35 -6.46 11.57
N ILE A 95 -4.25 -5.96 12.42
CA ILE A 95 -4.89 -4.65 12.27
C ILE A 95 -4.50 -3.78 13.46
N ARG A 96 -3.81 -2.65 13.22
CA ARG A 96 -3.30 -1.74 14.26
C ARG A 96 -3.19 -0.31 13.76
N ILE A 97 -3.33 0.65 14.67
CA ILE A 97 -2.89 2.02 14.41
C ILE A 97 -1.35 2.00 14.36
N THR A 98 -0.79 2.57 13.31
CA THR A 98 0.67 2.64 13.13
C THR A 98 1.21 4.04 13.15
N GLU A 99 0.38 5.03 12.89
CA GLU A 99 0.83 6.42 12.87
C GLU A 99 -0.33 7.38 13.15
N LEU A 100 -0.05 8.40 13.96
CA LEU A 100 -0.87 9.60 14.09
C LEU A 100 -0.25 10.65 13.16
N ALA A 101 -0.70 10.65 11.90
CA ALA A 101 -0.16 11.49 10.85
C ALA A 101 -0.72 12.91 10.92
N GLU A 102 -0.17 13.83 10.10
CA GLU A 102 -0.48 15.25 10.12
C GLU A 102 -1.99 15.56 9.95
N SER A 103 -2.68 14.83 9.08
CA SER A 103 -4.11 15.05 8.79
C SER A 103 -4.99 13.81 8.99
N ALA A 104 -4.43 12.68 9.41
CA ALA A 104 -5.13 11.41 9.48
C ALA A 104 -4.53 10.44 10.49
N VAL A 105 -5.33 9.52 10.98
CA VAL A 105 -4.87 8.34 11.71
C VAL A 105 -4.65 7.21 10.71
N ARG A 106 -3.46 6.61 10.70
CA ARG A 106 -3.12 5.47 9.82
C ARG A 106 -3.32 4.15 10.54
N ILE A 107 -4.08 3.27 9.90
CA ILE A 107 -4.35 1.91 10.36
C ILE A 107 -3.75 0.95 9.34
N THR A 108 -2.86 0.07 9.79
CA THR A 108 -2.36 -1.02 8.96
C THR A 108 -3.28 -2.23 9.05
N CYS A 109 -3.43 -2.91 7.92
CA CYS A 109 -4.14 -4.17 7.80
C CYS A 109 -3.24 -5.13 7.00
N TYR A 110 -2.72 -6.17 7.65
CA TYR A 110 -1.72 -7.08 7.10
C TYR A 110 -2.26 -8.52 7.06
N PRO A 111 -3.16 -8.83 6.11
CA PRO A 111 -3.61 -10.20 5.89
C PRO A 111 -2.53 -11.04 5.19
N TRP A 112 -2.64 -12.36 5.36
CA TRP A 112 -1.83 -13.35 4.67
C TRP A 112 -2.65 -14.10 3.65
N VAL A 113 -2.06 -14.34 2.48
CA VAL A 113 -2.71 -14.97 1.34
C VAL A 113 -1.74 -15.96 0.68
N LYS A 114 -2.24 -16.83 -0.20
CA LYS A 114 -1.35 -17.55 -1.12
C LYS A 114 -0.69 -16.55 -2.07
N ALA A 115 0.55 -16.83 -2.47
CA ALA A 115 1.32 -15.91 -3.30
C ALA A 115 0.61 -15.56 -4.62
N GLU A 116 -0.12 -16.50 -5.20
CA GLU A 116 -0.92 -16.35 -6.43
C GLU A 116 -2.11 -15.39 -6.27
N ASP A 117 -2.69 -15.32 -5.06
CA ASP A 117 -3.89 -14.53 -4.76
C ASP A 117 -3.57 -13.08 -4.33
N TYR A 118 -2.28 -12.72 -4.26
CA TYR A 118 -1.83 -11.44 -3.71
C TYR A 118 -2.53 -10.23 -4.34
N TRP A 119 -2.53 -10.14 -5.66
CA TRP A 119 -3.08 -8.98 -6.35
C TRP A 119 -4.61 -8.96 -6.33
N THR A 120 -5.25 -10.12 -6.39
CA THR A 120 -6.71 -10.24 -6.25
C THR A 120 -7.13 -9.68 -4.90
N VAL A 121 -6.55 -10.16 -3.81
CA VAL A 121 -6.90 -9.69 -2.46
C VAL A 121 -6.51 -8.22 -2.26
N TYR A 122 -5.40 -7.76 -2.84
CA TYR A 122 -5.01 -6.35 -2.76
C TYR A 122 -6.08 -5.41 -3.33
N PHE A 123 -6.62 -5.73 -4.50
CA PHE A 123 -7.66 -4.91 -5.13
C PHE A 123 -9.01 -5.06 -4.43
N ASP A 124 -9.42 -6.28 -4.11
CA ASP A 124 -10.68 -6.56 -3.43
C ASP A 124 -10.77 -5.83 -2.08
N LEU A 125 -9.67 -5.80 -1.31
CA LEU A 125 -9.61 -5.09 -0.03
C LEU A 125 -9.75 -3.59 -0.20
N ASN A 126 -9.11 -2.97 -1.21
CA ASN A 126 -9.26 -1.53 -1.45
C ASN A 126 -10.71 -1.17 -1.79
N GLU A 127 -11.37 -1.95 -2.62
CA GLU A 127 -12.76 -1.75 -3.00
C GLU A 127 -13.70 -1.97 -1.81
N ALA A 128 -13.56 -3.10 -1.12
CA ALA A 128 -14.39 -3.46 0.02
C ALA A 128 -14.25 -2.46 1.18
N VAL A 129 -13.02 -2.00 1.46
CA VAL A 129 -12.79 -1.01 2.53
C VAL A 129 -13.43 0.32 2.17
N LYS A 130 -13.29 0.80 0.93
CA LYS A 130 -13.94 2.05 0.51
C LYS A 130 -15.45 1.95 0.67
N GLU A 131 -16.06 0.87 0.20
CA GLU A 131 -17.50 0.65 0.28
C GLU A 131 -17.97 0.54 1.74
N GLN A 132 -17.30 -0.25 2.56
CA GLN A 132 -17.70 -0.47 3.95
C GLN A 132 -17.43 0.75 4.84
N PHE A 133 -16.38 1.51 4.58
CA PHE A 133 -16.13 2.76 5.30
C PHE A 133 -17.24 3.78 5.00
N ASP A 134 -17.63 3.95 3.75
CA ASP A 134 -18.73 4.83 3.36
C ASP A 134 -20.05 4.41 4.03
N ARG A 135 -20.40 3.13 3.99
CA ARG A 135 -21.61 2.58 4.63
C ARG A 135 -21.66 2.77 6.13
N ASN A 136 -20.51 2.72 6.78
CA ASN A 136 -20.41 2.83 8.24
C ASN A 136 -20.13 4.26 8.72
N GLY A 137 -20.07 5.25 7.82
CA GLY A 137 -19.78 6.63 8.15
C GLY A 137 -18.35 6.84 8.67
N ILE A 138 -17.40 6.02 8.22
CA ILE A 138 -15.98 6.15 8.50
C ILE A 138 -15.38 7.07 7.45
N GLU A 139 -14.94 8.24 7.88
CA GLU A 139 -14.40 9.25 6.98
C GLU A 139 -12.94 8.97 6.64
N ILE A 140 -12.64 8.93 5.33
CA ILE A 140 -11.27 9.00 4.80
C ILE A 140 -10.98 10.49 4.55
N PRO A 141 -10.11 11.13 5.35
CA PRO A 141 -9.98 12.58 5.31
C PRO A 141 -9.16 13.04 4.11
N TYR A 142 -9.50 14.22 3.60
CA TYR A 142 -8.59 15.01 2.80
C TYR A 142 -7.52 15.66 3.67
N ASN A 143 -6.48 16.23 3.05
CA ASN A 143 -5.50 17.03 3.78
C ASN A 143 -6.20 18.18 4.51
N GLN A 144 -5.90 18.35 5.79
CA GLN A 144 -6.46 19.38 6.65
C GLN A 144 -5.48 20.56 6.75
N LEU A 145 -6.03 21.77 6.79
CA LEU A 145 -5.27 22.99 6.98
C LEU A 145 -6.02 23.90 7.95
N ASP A 146 -5.38 24.27 9.06
CA ASP A 146 -5.87 25.28 9.98
C ASP A 146 -5.47 26.68 9.52
N VAL A 147 -6.47 27.51 9.18
CA VAL A 147 -6.24 28.89 8.73
C VAL A 147 -6.72 29.88 9.76
N HIS A 148 -5.78 30.64 10.35
CA HIS A 148 -6.08 31.75 11.28
C HIS A 148 -6.12 33.07 10.51
N LEU A 149 -7.31 33.61 10.27
CA LEU A 149 -7.50 34.93 9.67
C LEU A 149 -7.31 36.01 10.71
N LYS A 150 -6.25 36.83 10.58
CA LYS A 150 -6.10 38.06 11.36
C LYS A 150 -6.79 39.21 10.62
N LYS A 151 -7.77 39.88 11.28
CA LYS A 151 -8.31 41.15 10.78
C LYS A 151 -7.32 42.22 11.12
N ASP A 152 -6.72 42.89 10.15
CA ASP A 152 -6.01 44.15 10.36
C ASP A 152 -7.04 45.21 10.72
N ASN A 153 -6.95 45.76 11.95
CA ASN A 153 -7.73 46.92 12.38
C ASN A 153 -7.17 48.19 11.70
N GLN A 154 -7.48 48.39 10.42
CA GLN A 154 -7.17 49.63 9.71
C GLN A 154 -8.19 50.76 9.93
N ASP A 155 -9.22 50.59 10.77
CA ASP A 155 -10.28 51.60 10.98
C ASP A 155 -10.10 52.45 12.26
N ALA A 156 -8.87 52.61 12.76
CA ALA A 156 -8.63 53.46 13.94
C ALA A 156 -8.02 54.84 13.63
N ALA A 157 -7.96 55.28 12.38
CA ALA A 157 -7.28 56.53 12.00
C ALA A 157 -8.13 57.51 11.17
N THR A 158 -9.45 57.61 11.39
CA THR A 158 -10.22 58.68 10.77
C THR A 158 -11.28 59.22 11.74
N LYS A 159 -10.85 59.84 12.84
CA LYS A 159 -11.62 60.84 13.59
C LYS A 159 -10.66 61.83 14.18
N LYS A 160 -10.39 62.89 13.43
CA LYS A 160 -10.04 64.21 13.93
C LYS A 160 -10.73 65.24 13.05
#